data_30f85ba5b977fb44276d9f0f590940bb
#
_entry.id   30f85ba5b977fb44276d9f0f590940bb
#
_cell.length_a   1.000
_cell.length_b   1.000
_cell.length_c   1.000
_cell.angle_alpha   90.00
_cell.angle_beta   90.00
_cell.angle_gamma   90.00
#
_symmetry.space_group_name_H-M   'P 1'
#
loop_
_entity.id
_entity.type
_entity.pdbx_description
1 polymer ?
#
loop_
_entity_poly.entity_id
_entity_poly.type
_entity_poly.pdbx_seq_one_letter_code
_entity_poly.pdbx_strand_id
1 'polypeptide(L)'
;MTPERAPVYRLRSDVRFRRVEDEGVVLVQENNEVLGTGAVGVRLLELVDGRTGLDRIVDTLHDEFEVERPRLAEDVGRFVGELVAAGVLVVEDR
;
A
#
# COMPACT_ATOMS: atom_id res chain seq x y z
N MET A 1 19.16 -22.74 0.92
CA MET A 1 18.08 -22.07 0.21
C MET A 1 17.59 -20.87 0.98
N THR A 2 17.55 -19.73 0.36
CA THR A 2 17.11 -18.53 1.01
C THR A 2 15.58 -18.46 0.99
N PRO A 3 14.93 -18.28 2.13
CA PRO A 3 13.47 -18.15 2.10
C PRO A 3 13.06 -16.92 1.30
N GLU A 4 11.98 -17.08 0.59
CA GLU A 4 11.44 -15.99 -0.20
C GLU A 4 10.94 -14.90 0.74
N ARG A 5 11.36 -13.70 0.48
CA ARG A 5 10.94 -12.55 1.30
C ARG A 5 9.74 -11.86 0.66
N ALA A 6 8.84 -11.45 1.51
CA ALA A 6 7.74 -10.62 1.05
C ALA A 6 8.30 -9.31 0.50
N PRO A 7 7.70 -8.77 -0.57
CA PRO A 7 8.18 -7.51 -1.12
C PRO A 7 8.01 -6.36 -0.14
N VAL A 8 8.91 -5.41 -0.23
CA VAL A 8 8.90 -4.19 0.56
C VAL A 8 8.67 -3.03 -0.39
N TYR A 9 7.81 -2.11 -0.01
CA TYR A 9 7.47 -0.97 -0.85
C TYR A 9 7.72 0.34 -0.12
N ARG A 10 7.89 1.40 -0.91
CA ARG A 10 7.93 2.76 -0.36
C ARG A 10 7.15 3.67 -1.30
N LEU A 11 6.72 4.80 -0.77
CA LEU A 11 6.08 5.82 -1.59
C LEU A 11 7.14 6.50 -2.48
N ARG A 12 6.75 6.80 -3.71
CA ARG A 12 7.62 7.62 -4.56
C ARG A 12 7.77 9.00 -3.95
N SER A 13 8.93 9.60 -4.17
CA SER A 13 9.25 10.88 -3.53
C SER A 13 8.33 12.02 -3.94
N ASP A 14 7.69 11.91 -5.10
CA ASP A 14 6.77 12.93 -5.60
C ASP A 14 5.31 12.67 -5.24
N VAL A 15 5.06 11.68 -4.38
CA VAL A 15 3.70 11.29 -3.98
C VAL A 15 3.40 11.82 -2.60
N ARG A 16 2.21 12.37 -2.46
CA ARG A 16 1.67 12.78 -1.16
C ARG A 16 0.31 12.15 -1.00
N PHE A 17 -0.05 11.81 0.23
CA PHE A 17 -1.40 11.35 0.49
C PHE A 17 -1.92 11.96 1.77
N ARG A 18 -3.23 12.00 1.88
CA ARG A 18 -3.89 12.55 3.04
C ARG A 18 -5.09 11.70 3.40
N ARG A 19 -5.24 11.45 4.69
CA ARG A 19 -6.44 10.77 5.19
C ARG A 19 -7.52 11.81 5.41
N VAL A 20 -8.72 11.52 4.92
CA VAL A 20 -9.91 12.34 5.16
C VAL A 20 -10.96 11.38 5.70
N GLU A 21 -11.17 11.42 7.02
CA GLU A 21 -12.03 10.46 7.72
C GLU A 21 -11.51 9.03 7.47
N ASP A 22 -12.30 8.17 6.84
CA ASP A 22 -11.92 6.80 6.56
C ASP A 22 -11.43 6.59 5.13
N GLU A 23 -11.14 7.67 4.43
CA GLU A 23 -10.72 7.59 3.04
C GLU A 23 -9.38 8.26 2.85
N GLY A 24 -8.75 8.01 1.73
CA GLY A 24 -7.49 8.63 1.39
C GLY A 24 -7.55 9.31 0.05
N VAL A 25 -6.79 10.41 -0.04
CA VAL A 25 -6.58 11.12 -1.30
C VAL A 25 -5.10 11.08 -1.58
N VAL A 26 -4.72 10.61 -2.75
CA VAL A 26 -3.33 10.47 -3.17
C VAL A 26 -3.07 11.44 -4.31
N LEU A 27 -2.02 12.24 -4.17
CA LEU A 27 -1.60 13.17 -5.21
C LEU A 27 -0.26 12.72 -5.77
N VAL A 28 -0.23 12.45 -7.07
CA VAL A 28 1.00 12.14 -7.80
C VAL A 28 1.43 13.41 -8.50
N GLN A 29 2.42 14.10 -7.95
CA GLN A 29 2.80 15.45 -8.41
C GLN A 29 3.36 15.46 -9.82
N GLU A 30 4.04 14.40 -10.21
CA GLU A 30 4.67 14.33 -11.53
C GLU A 30 3.66 14.56 -12.66
N ASN A 31 2.45 14.03 -12.53
CA ASN A 31 1.45 14.14 -13.59
C ASN A 31 0.15 14.82 -13.13
N ASN A 32 0.16 15.40 -11.94
CA ASN A 32 -1.01 16.05 -11.34
C ASN A 32 -2.21 15.11 -11.20
N GLU A 33 -1.94 13.83 -11.04
CA GLU A 33 -3.01 12.85 -10.90
C GLU A 33 -3.48 12.77 -9.44
N VAL A 34 -4.78 12.68 -9.25
CA VAL A 34 -5.38 12.55 -7.93
C VAL A 34 -6.17 11.24 -7.90
N LEU A 35 -5.86 10.41 -6.92
CA LEU A 35 -6.49 9.11 -6.76
C LEU A 35 -7.17 9.02 -5.39
N GLY A 36 -8.35 8.43 -5.36
CA GLY A 36 -9.03 8.18 -4.10
C GLY A 36 -8.84 6.74 -3.65
N THR A 37 -8.78 6.53 -2.34
CA THR A 37 -8.71 5.19 -1.78
C THR A 37 -9.72 5.05 -0.65
N GLY A 38 -10.15 3.80 -0.39
CA GLY A 38 -10.99 3.51 0.75
C GLY A 38 -10.18 3.33 2.04
N ALA A 39 -10.86 2.86 3.08
CA ALA A 39 -10.27 2.74 4.42
C ALA A 39 -9.04 1.82 4.45
N VAL A 40 -9.13 0.66 3.83
CA VAL A 40 -8.01 -0.28 3.79
C VAL A 40 -6.85 0.32 3.00
N GLY A 41 -7.15 0.98 1.89
CA GLY A 41 -6.12 1.57 1.04
C GLY A 41 -5.34 2.68 1.74
N VAL A 42 -6.01 3.60 2.41
CA VAL A 42 -5.31 4.69 3.10
C VAL A 42 -4.49 4.14 4.27
N ARG A 43 -5.01 3.13 4.95
CA ARG A 43 -4.25 2.50 6.05
C ARG A 43 -3.01 1.80 5.53
N LEU A 44 -3.13 1.14 4.38
CA LEU A 44 -1.98 0.53 3.70
C LEU A 44 -0.90 1.58 3.44
N LEU A 45 -1.28 2.73 2.90
CA LEU A 45 -0.32 3.78 2.61
C LEU A 45 0.38 4.30 3.88
N GLU A 46 -0.34 4.34 4.99
CA GLU A 46 0.25 4.74 6.27
C GLU A 46 1.26 3.72 6.80
N LEU A 47 1.09 2.46 6.44
CA LEU A 47 1.97 1.38 6.91
C LEU A 47 3.19 1.17 6.01
N VAL A 48 3.17 1.68 4.79
CA VAL A 48 4.29 1.55 3.87
C VAL A 48 5.42 2.47 4.32
N ASP A 49 6.54 1.89 4.68
CA ASP A 49 7.67 2.64 5.26
C ASP A 49 9.03 2.31 4.64
N GLY A 50 9.05 1.51 3.57
CA GLY A 50 10.30 1.13 2.92
C GLY A 50 11.08 0.04 3.65
N ARG A 51 10.50 -0.53 4.70
CA ARG A 51 11.16 -1.55 5.52
C ARG A 51 10.29 -2.77 5.79
N THR A 52 8.99 -2.54 5.99
CA THR A 52 8.07 -3.59 6.39
C THR A 52 7.59 -4.35 5.17
N GLY A 53 7.72 -5.66 5.20
CA GLY A 53 7.26 -6.51 4.12
C GLY A 53 5.74 -6.51 4.01
N LEU A 54 5.25 -6.77 2.81
CA LEU A 54 3.82 -6.75 2.55
C LEU A 54 3.05 -7.75 3.41
N ASP A 55 3.66 -8.88 3.75
CA ASP A 55 3.02 -9.88 4.61
C ASP A 55 2.70 -9.32 6.00
N ARG A 56 3.60 -8.52 6.56
CA ARG A 56 3.36 -7.89 7.86
C ARG A 56 2.32 -6.79 7.77
N ILE A 57 2.30 -6.07 6.65
CA ILE A 57 1.27 -5.07 6.43
C ILE A 57 -0.10 -5.74 6.38
N VAL A 58 -0.20 -6.88 5.70
CA VAL A 58 -1.46 -7.64 5.66
C VAL A 58 -1.83 -8.11 7.06
N ASP A 59 -0.88 -8.56 7.87
CA ASP A 59 -1.15 -8.95 9.26
C ASP A 59 -1.77 -7.79 10.04
N THR A 60 -1.19 -6.61 9.94
CA THR A 60 -1.70 -5.43 10.64
C THR A 60 -3.11 -5.07 10.17
N LEU A 61 -3.31 -5.08 8.85
CA LEU A 61 -4.64 -4.79 8.30
C LEU A 61 -5.66 -5.83 8.72
N HIS A 62 -5.25 -7.09 8.78
CA HIS A 62 -6.14 -8.16 9.21
C HIS A 62 -6.58 -7.98 10.67
N ASP A 63 -5.69 -7.47 11.51
CA ASP A 63 -6.02 -7.19 12.90
C ASP A 63 -6.98 -6.01 13.04
N GLU A 64 -6.95 -5.08 12.11
CA GLU A 64 -7.75 -3.85 12.19
C GLU A 64 -9.09 -3.93 11.46
N PHE A 65 -9.19 -4.78 10.45
CA PHE A 65 -10.39 -4.86 9.60
C PHE A 65 -10.97 -6.26 9.63
N GLU A 66 -12.28 -6.34 9.65
CA GLU A 66 -13.00 -7.62 9.71
C GLU A 66 -13.16 -8.21 8.30
N VAL A 67 -12.05 -8.69 7.74
CA VAL A 67 -12.03 -9.32 6.43
C VAL A 67 -11.24 -10.62 6.57
N GLU A 68 -11.71 -11.67 5.93
CA GLU A 68 -10.98 -12.95 5.94
C GLU A 68 -9.60 -12.75 5.30
N ARG A 69 -8.59 -13.36 5.94
CA ARG A 69 -7.22 -13.13 5.55
C ARG A 69 -6.90 -13.47 4.09
N PRO A 70 -7.35 -14.59 3.52
CA PRO A 70 -7.03 -14.89 2.12
C PRO A 70 -7.58 -13.83 1.17
N ARG A 71 -8.78 -13.35 1.43
CA ARG A 71 -9.40 -12.31 0.62
C ARG A 71 -8.68 -10.99 0.78
N LEU A 72 -8.32 -10.65 2.02
CA LEU A 72 -7.59 -9.42 2.29
C LEU A 72 -6.23 -9.42 1.59
N ALA A 73 -5.51 -10.53 1.68
CA ALA A 73 -4.20 -10.65 1.03
C ALA A 73 -4.33 -10.50 -0.48
N GLU A 74 -5.36 -11.07 -1.08
CA GLU A 74 -5.60 -10.97 -2.51
C GLU A 74 -5.93 -9.52 -2.91
N ASP A 75 -6.82 -8.88 -2.16
CA ASP A 75 -7.22 -7.51 -2.44
C ASP A 75 -6.05 -6.54 -2.28
N VAL A 76 -5.26 -6.72 -1.22
CA VAL A 76 -4.08 -5.89 -0.97
C VAL A 76 -3.05 -6.08 -2.07
N GLY A 77 -2.80 -7.33 -2.49
CA GLY A 77 -1.86 -7.59 -3.57
C GLY A 77 -2.27 -6.91 -4.87
N ARG A 78 -3.54 -6.99 -5.21
CA ARG A 78 -4.07 -6.34 -6.42
C ARG A 78 -3.95 -4.83 -6.32
N PHE A 79 -4.30 -4.26 -5.17
CA PHE A 79 -4.25 -2.82 -4.95
C PHE A 79 -2.81 -2.30 -5.03
N VAL A 80 -1.88 -3.01 -4.39
CA VAL A 80 -0.45 -2.66 -4.47
C VAL A 80 0.03 -2.67 -5.92
N GLY A 81 -0.38 -3.69 -6.69
CA GLY A 81 -0.03 -3.74 -8.11
C GLY A 81 -0.53 -2.53 -8.88
N GLU A 82 -1.75 -2.10 -8.58
CA GLU A 82 -2.31 -0.90 -9.20
C GLU A 82 -1.54 0.36 -8.80
N LEU A 83 -1.15 0.45 -7.54
CA LEU A 83 -0.39 1.60 -7.06
C LEU A 83 1.01 1.65 -7.66
N VAL A 84 1.64 0.50 -7.84
CA VAL A 84 2.94 0.46 -8.53
C VAL A 84 2.78 0.91 -9.98
N ALA A 85 1.75 0.42 -10.66
CA ALA A 85 1.50 0.81 -12.05
C ALA A 85 1.19 2.29 -12.18
N ALA A 86 0.54 2.88 -11.18
CA ALA A 86 0.19 4.30 -11.18
C ALA A 86 1.35 5.20 -10.74
N GLY A 87 2.49 4.63 -10.37
CA GLY A 87 3.64 5.43 -9.94
C GLY A 87 3.54 5.93 -8.51
N VAL A 88 2.69 5.32 -7.69
CA VAL A 88 2.52 5.71 -6.29
C VAL A 88 3.51 4.96 -5.40
N LEU A 89 3.66 3.67 -5.64
CA LEU A 89 4.57 2.83 -4.87
C LEU A 89 5.71 2.33 -5.72
N VAL A 90 6.84 2.15 -5.09
CA VAL A 90 8.04 1.59 -5.71
C VAL A 90 8.49 0.40 -4.87
N VAL A 91 8.90 -0.67 -5.55
CA VAL A 91 9.48 -1.82 -4.86
C VAL A 91 10.85 -1.41 -4.33
N GLU A 92 11.07 -1.65 -3.05
CA GLU A 92 12.37 -1.38 -2.45
C GLU A 92 13.28 -2.53 -2.80
N ASP A 93 14.25 -2.26 -3.63
CA ASP A 93 15.19 -3.26 -4.09
C ASP A 93 16.41 -3.30 -3.16
N ARG A 94 16.86 -4.51 -2.86
CA ARG A 94 18.00 -4.68 -1.97
C ARG A 94 19.12 -5.45 -2.63
#